data_25924e9263d4e77288aa0ab8de67b35d
#
_entry.id   25924e9263d4e77288aa0ab8de67b35d
#
_cell.length_a   1.000
_cell.length_b   1.000
_cell.length_c   1.000
_cell.angle_alpha   90.00
_cell.angle_beta   90.00
_cell.angle_gamma   90.00
#
_symmetry.space_group_name_H-M   'P 1'
#
loop_
_entity.id
_entity.type
_entity.pdbx_description
1 polymer ?
#
loop_
_entity_poly.entity_id
_entity_poly.type
_entity_poly.pdbx_seq_one_letter_code
_entity_poly.pdbx_strand_id
1 'polypeptide(L)'
;MKQIRKAALALILLLFASAAVSYACTSIIVSGKVTPDGRPLIWKNRDTGAARNIMRHFPAADGKYAFTGIVAEKSKDPSSVWVGTNSEGFAIFNTVSYNIEPDTLNAKSGSNGVLMRKALEQCATVDDFEKMLLSMPKPWKVETNYGVMDAQGNAAYFEVGNNAYYKYDVNDPNVAPDGYLVRSNFSYNGRPRIEGKGHCRYMTAEALTRKGLEAGITPEFLLNNHVRCYANVLMDLNLRGDENHAPRPRDGLLTTISSPARPRPAAS
;
A
#
# COMPACT_ATOMS: atom_id res chain seq x y z
N MET A 1 -16.90 48.17 3.29
CA MET A 1 -17.38 47.03 2.48
C MET A 1 -16.33 46.51 1.50
N LYS A 2 -15.63 47.30 0.69
CA LYS A 2 -14.57 46.80 -0.23
C LYS A 2 -13.39 46.11 0.45
N GLN A 3 -12.92 46.57 1.62
CA GLN A 3 -11.82 45.95 2.35
C GLN A 3 -12.23 44.59 2.97
N ILE A 4 -13.44 44.47 3.49
CA ILE A 4 -13.97 43.21 4.03
C ILE A 4 -14.09 42.15 2.93
N ARG A 5 -14.52 42.52 1.73
CA ARG A 5 -14.57 41.59 0.59
C ARG A 5 -13.19 41.16 0.12
N LYS A 6 -12.18 42.02 0.15
CA LYS A 6 -10.78 41.64 -0.16
C LYS A 6 -10.19 40.74 0.89
N ALA A 7 -10.45 40.98 2.17
CA ALA A 7 -9.99 40.10 3.25
C ALA A 7 -10.68 38.73 3.20
N ALA A 8 -11.97 38.68 2.93
CA ALA A 8 -12.69 37.42 2.77
C ALA A 8 -12.19 36.61 1.56
N LEU A 9 -11.92 37.28 0.43
CA LEU A 9 -11.38 36.65 -0.78
C LEU A 9 -9.97 36.13 -0.56
N ALA A 10 -9.11 36.87 0.20
CA ALA A 10 -7.77 36.44 0.56
C ALA A 10 -7.79 35.25 1.54
N LEU A 11 -8.74 35.23 2.48
CA LEU A 11 -8.92 34.10 3.41
C LEU A 11 -9.40 32.84 2.67
N ILE A 12 -10.32 32.97 1.71
CA ILE A 12 -10.77 31.88 0.85
C ILE A 12 -9.62 31.37 -0.03
N LEU A 13 -8.80 32.23 -0.61
CA LEU A 13 -7.63 31.86 -1.40
C LEU A 13 -6.55 31.17 -0.53
N LEU A 14 -6.35 31.60 0.73
CA LEU A 14 -5.46 30.95 1.68
C LEU A 14 -5.97 29.57 2.09
N LEU A 15 -7.27 29.36 2.24
CA LEU A 15 -7.88 28.07 2.53
C LEU A 15 -7.75 27.08 1.37
N PHE A 16 -7.73 27.59 0.11
CA PHE A 16 -7.47 26.76 -1.07
C PHE A 16 -5.98 26.50 -1.35
N ALA A 17 -5.07 27.36 -0.87
CA ALA A 17 -3.63 27.19 -1.06
C ALA A 17 -3.01 26.12 -0.16
N SER A 18 -3.70 25.66 0.88
CA SER A 18 -3.22 24.60 1.78
C SER A 18 -3.68 23.18 1.40
N ALA A 19 -4.11 22.97 0.16
CA ALA A 19 -4.26 21.61 -0.38
C ALA A 19 -2.88 20.98 -0.53
N ALA A 20 -2.26 20.62 0.61
CA ALA A 20 -1.08 19.78 0.64
C ALA A 20 -1.39 18.53 -0.20
N VAL A 21 -0.57 18.27 -1.21
CA VAL A 21 -0.67 17.07 -2.03
C VAL A 21 -0.54 15.87 -1.08
N SER A 22 -1.68 15.35 -0.68
CA SER A 22 -1.74 14.16 0.19
C SER A 22 -1.57 12.96 -0.70
N TYR A 23 -0.42 12.32 -0.66
CA TYR A 23 -0.23 11.00 -1.26
C TYR A 23 -1.15 10.01 -0.54
N ALA A 24 -2.01 9.35 -1.30
CA ALA A 24 -3.13 8.59 -0.75
C ALA A 24 -3.10 7.14 -1.24
N CYS A 25 -2.42 6.25 -0.51
CA CYS A 25 -2.42 4.82 -0.82
C CYS A 25 -3.51 4.09 -0.02
N THR A 26 -4.01 2.99 -0.60
CA THR A 26 -4.83 2.00 0.09
C THR A 26 -4.37 0.63 -0.35
N SER A 27 -4.32 -0.33 0.55
CA SER A 27 -3.85 -1.67 0.26
C SER A 27 -4.56 -2.72 1.10
N ILE A 28 -4.60 -3.94 0.59
CA ILE A 28 -5.28 -5.07 1.21
C ILE A 28 -4.36 -6.29 1.07
N ILE A 29 -4.30 -7.07 2.14
CA ILE A 29 -3.78 -8.45 2.11
C ILE A 29 -4.94 -9.36 2.43
N VAL A 30 -5.10 -10.40 1.63
CA VAL A 30 -6.15 -11.42 1.79
C VAL A 30 -5.48 -12.77 1.99
N SER A 31 -5.87 -13.48 3.04
CA SER A 31 -5.44 -14.86 3.29
C SER A 31 -6.00 -15.81 2.22
N GLY A 32 -5.24 -16.82 1.88
CA GLY A 32 -5.72 -17.93 1.04
C GLY A 32 -6.93 -18.66 1.62
N LYS A 33 -7.21 -18.52 2.92
CA LYS A 33 -8.37 -19.12 3.58
C LYS A 33 -9.71 -18.57 3.08
N VAL A 34 -9.71 -17.36 2.53
CA VAL A 34 -10.93 -16.66 2.06
C VAL A 34 -10.87 -16.34 0.56
N THR A 35 -9.96 -16.94 -0.16
CA THR A 35 -9.90 -16.90 -1.63
C THR A 35 -10.38 -18.24 -2.20
N PRO A 36 -11.09 -18.27 -3.34
CA PRO A 36 -11.63 -19.49 -3.91
C PRO A 36 -10.57 -20.53 -4.32
N ASP A 37 -9.36 -20.08 -4.63
CA ASP A 37 -8.26 -20.93 -5.10
C ASP A 37 -7.19 -21.20 -4.03
N GLY A 38 -7.43 -20.79 -2.79
CA GLY A 38 -6.53 -21.02 -1.66
C GLY A 38 -5.23 -20.19 -1.68
N ARG A 39 -5.07 -19.26 -2.62
CA ARG A 39 -3.87 -18.44 -2.74
C ARG A 39 -4.06 -17.07 -2.11
N PRO A 40 -3.09 -16.56 -1.32
CA PRO A 40 -3.18 -15.22 -0.79
C PRO A 40 -3.16 -14.18 -1.90
N LEU A 41 -3.77 -13.04 -1.65
CA LEU A 41 -3.77 -11.90 -2.57
C LEU A 41 -3.21 -10.67 -1.86
N ILE A 42 -2.42 -9.90 -2.59
CA ILE A 42 -2.07 -8.55 -2.21
C ILE A 42 -2.58 -7.57 -3.27
N TRP A 43 -3.15 -6.48 -2.82
CA TRP A 43 -3.66 -5.42 -3.68
C TRP A 43 -3.26 -4.06 -3.15
N LYS A 44 -2.90 -3.15 -4.05
CA LYS A 44 -2.57 -1.78 -3.71
C LYS A 44 -3.12 -0.81 -4.75
N ASN A 45 -3.78 0.23 -4.25
CA ASN A 45 -4.02 1.45 -4.99
C ASN A 45 -2.94 2.47 -4.62
N ARG A 46 -2.12 2.87 -5.60
CA ARG A 46 -1.03 3.82 -5.41
C ARG A 46 -1.45 5.20 -5.87
N ASP A 47 -1.44 6.16 -4.96
CA ASP A 47 -1.61 7.56 -5.27
C ASP A 47 -0.29 8.30 -5.02
N THR A 48 0.18 9.04 -6.02
CA THR A 48 1.50 9.67 -6.02
C THR A 48 1.53 10.85 -6.98
N GLY A 49 2.36 11.85 -6.67
CA GLY A 49 2.64 12.96 -7.57
C GLY A 49 3.47 12.60 -8.81
N ALA A 50 4.05 11.38 -8.87
CA ALA A 50 4.72 10.90 -10.07
C ALA A 50 3.66 10.38 -11.06
N ALA A 51 3.35 11.17 -12.09
CA ALA A 51 2.29 10.89 -13.05
C ALA A 51 2.52 9.62 -13.88
N ARG A 52 3.78 9.23 -14.09
CA ARG A 52 4.13 8.09 -14.92
C ARG A 52 4.93 7.05 -14.14
N ASN A 53 4.39 5.84 -14.12
CA ASN A 53 5.03 4.66 -13.56
C ASN A 53 5.07 3.58 -14.64
N ILE A 54 6.16 2.81 -14.66
CA ILE A 54 6.34 1.71 -15.60
C ILE A 54 6.62 0.42 -14.84
N MET A 55 6.24 -0.68 -15.42
CA MET A 55 6.69 -2.00 -15.01
C MET A 55 8.09 -2.24 -15.59
N ARG A 56 9.04 -2.65 -14.76
CA ARG A 56 10.39 -2.99 -15.16
C ARG A 56 10.79 -4.35 -14.62
N HIS A 57 11.42 -5.13 -15.48
CA HIS A 57 12.05 -6.39 -15.10
C HIS A 57 13.54 -6.13 -14.77
N PHE A 58 14.00 -6.74 -13.71
CA PHE A 58 15.39 -6.74 -13.25
C PHE A 58 15.88 -8.19 -13.27
N PRO A 59 16.85 -8.53 -14.11
CA PRO A 59 17.38 -9.89 -14.19
C PRO A 59 18.11 -10.28 -12.90
N ALA A 60 18.23 -11.57 -12.66
CA ALA A 60 19.04 -12.11 -11.58
C ALA A 60 20.53 -11.73 -11.80
N ALA A 61 21.24 -11.40 -10.74
CA ALA A 61 22.65 -11.07 -10.77
C ALA A 61 23.30 -11.37 -9.41
N ASP A 62 24.49 -11.95 -9.41
CA ASP A 62 25.36 -12.09 -8.24
C ASP A 62 24.66 -12.51 -6.93
N GLY A 63 23.93 -13.62 -6.98
CA GLY A 63 23.19 -14.14 -5.82
C GLY A 63 21.91 -13.39 -5.47
N LYS A 64 21.44 -12.51 -6.36
CA LYS A 64 20.18 -11.78 -6.24
C LYS A 64 19.10 -12.40 -7.12
N TYR A 65 17.88 -12.42 -6.61
CA TYR A 65 16.73 -12.89 -7.38
C TYR A 65 16.37 -11.93 -8.51
N ALA A 66 15.91 -12.49 -9.63
CA ALA A 66 15.23 -11.70 -10.64
C ALA A 66 13.89 -11.20 -10.08
N PHE A 67 13.51 -9.98 -10.44
CA PHE A 67 12.20 -9.44 -10.01
C PHE A 67 11.59 -8.52 -11.06
N THR A 68 10.28 -8.35 -10.95
CA THR A 68 9.53 -7.36 -11.72
C THR A 68 8.87 -6.39 -10.74
N GLY A 69 9.00 -5.10 -11.00
CA GLY A 69 8.46 -4.08 -10.10
C GLY A 69 8.02 -2.82 -10.82
N ILE A 70 7.18 -2.06 -10.13
CA ILE A 70 6.75 -0.73 -10.56
C ILE A 70 7.75 0.30 -10.08
N VAL A 71 8.21 1.12 -11.02
CA VAL A 71 9.19 2.18 -10.80
C VAL A 71 8.72 3.48 -11.46
N ALA A 72 9.30 4.61 -11.08
CA ALA A 72 9.05 5.86 -11.78
C ALA A 72 9.71 5.84 -13.17
N GLU A 73 8.97 6.23 -14.22
CA GLU A 73 9.41 6.17 -15.63
C GLU A 73 10.73 6.91 -15.88
N LYS A 74 10.89 8.07 -15.26
CA LYS A 74 12.08 8.92 -15.48
C LYS A 74 13.37 8.41 -14.84
N SER A 75 13.29 7.34 -14.02
CA SER A 75 14.47 6.79 -13.36
C SER A 75 15.23 5.86 -14.29
N LYS A 76 16.47 6.21 -14.66
CA LYS A 76 17.36 5.35 -15.46
C LYS A 76 17.81 4.12 -14.66
N ASP A 77 18.13 4.31 -13.38
CA ASP A 77 18.40 3.24 -12.42
C ASP A 77 17.53 3.46 -11.18
N PRO A 78 16.31 2.90 -11.16
CA PRO A 78 15.43 3.11 -10.04
C PRO A 78 15.94 2.36 -8.81
N SER A 79 16.59 3.09 -7.92
CA SER A 79 16.92 2.57 -6.58
C SER A 79 15.67 2.22 -5.77
N SER A 80 14.52 2.75 -6.16
CA SER A 80 13.23 2.57 -5.46
C SER A 80 12.22 1.82 -6.30
N VAL A 81 11.57 0.82 -5.70
CA VAL A 81 10.45 0.05 -6.24
C VAL A 81 9.23 0.31 -5.37
N TRP A 82 8.03 0.38 -5.96
CA TRP A 82 6.81 0.74 -5.25
C TRP A 82 5.84 -0.42 -5.02
N VAL A 83 5.98 -1.47 -5.79
CA VAL A 83 5.38 -2.80 -5.66
C VAL A 83 6.14 -3.73 -6.58
N GLY A 84 6.32 -4.98 -6.22
CA GLY A 84 6.98 -5.95 -7.07
C GLY A 84 6.84 -7.37 -6.58
N THR A 85 7.26 -8.29 -7.44
CA THR A 85 7.39 -9.72 -7.15
C THR A 85 8.68 -10.25 -7.75
N ASN A 86 9.30 -11.24 -7.09
CA ASN A 86 10.53 -11.86 -7.56
C ASN A 86 10.32 -13.30 -8.07
N SER A 87 11.40 -13.90 -8.56
CA SER A 87 11.39 -15.27 -9.12
C SER A 87 11.04 -16.36 -8.10
N GLU A 88 11.20 -16.10 -6.81
CA GLU A 88 10.86 -17.04 -5.72
C GLU A 88 9.39 -16.94 -5.29
N GLY A 89 8.63 -16.02 -5.89
CA GLY A 89 7.24 -15.79 -5.54
C GLY A 89 7.01 -14.87 -4.34
N PHE A 90 8.08 -14.27 -3.81
CA PHE A 90 7.95 -13.22 -2.81
C PHE A 90 7.45 -11.92 -3.47
N ALA A 91 6.46 -11.30 -2.86
CA ALA A 91 5.90 -10.03 -3.32
C ALA A 91 5.83 -9.02 -2.18
N ILE A 92 6.01 -7.74 -2.51
CA ILE A 92 6.02 -6.65 -1.54
C ILE A 92 5.43 -5.38 -2.14
N PHE A 93 4.68 -4.65 -1.31
CA PHE A 93 4.27 -3.26 -1.55
C PHE A 93 4.39 -2.44 -0.25
N ASN A 94 4.16 -1.15 -0.34
CA ASN A 94 4.09 -0.29 0.85
C ASN A 94 2.92 0.71 0.80
N THR A 95 2.50 1.17 1.98
CA THR A 95 1.73 2.41 2.15
C THR A 95 2.44 3.27 3.18
N VAL A 96 2.80 4.51 2.81
CA VAL A 96 3.43 5.44 3.76
C VAL A 96 2.48 5.65 4.94
N SER A 97 3.01 5.61 6.15
CA SER A 97 2.27 5.89 7.38
C SER A 97 2.61 7.29 7.89
N TYR A 98 1.58 8.07 8.23
CA TYR A 98 1.75 9.43 8.72
C TYR A 98 1.66 9.55 10.25
N ASN A 99 1.46 8.45 10.95
CA ASN A 99 1.30 8.41 12.39
C ASN A 99 2.33 7.54 13.12
N ILE A 100 3.23 6.86 12.42
CA ILE A 100 4.40 6.26 13.03
C ILE A 100 5.33 7.40 13.45
N GLU A 101 5.72 7.40 14.71
CA GLU A 101 6.67 8.39 15.19
C GLU A 101 8.08 8.09 14.68
N PRO A 102 8.81 9.12 14.24
CA PRO A 102 10.24 8.98 14.08
C PRO A 102 10.88 8.75 15.47
N ASP A 103 11.41 7.55 15.68
CA ASP A 103 12.08 7.18 16.95
C ASP A 103 13.41 7.91 17.14
N THR A 104 13.86 8.64 16.12
CA THR A 104 15.14 9.35 16.13
C THR A 104 14.96 10.76 15.61
N LEU A 105 15.33 11.72 16.44
CA LEU A 105 15.52 13.10 16.02
C LEU A 105 16.53 13.10 14.86
N ASN A 106 16.14 13.64 13.69
CA ASN A 106 16.94 13.75 12.48
C ASN A 106 17.00 12.55 11.52
N ALA A 107 16.34 11.45 11.75
CA ALA A 107 16.21 10.42 10.71
C ALA A 107 15.21 10.90 9.65
N LYS A 108 15.70 11.27 8.48
CA LYS A 108 14.82 11.58 7.34
C LYS A 108 14.26 10.27 6.79
N SER A 109 12.94 10.15 6.72
CA SER A 109 12.28 9.07 5.99
C SER A 109 12.53 9.23 4.49
N GLY A 110 12.33 8.17 3.71
CA GLY A 110 12.49 8.21 2.26
C GLY A 110 13.13 6.97 1.65
N SER A 111 13.55 6.02 2.49
CA SER A 111 14.17 4.77 2.03
C SER A 111 13.16 3.65 1.75
N ASN A 112 11.85 3.91 1.80
CA ASN A 112 10.80 2.90 1.66
C ASN A 112 10.96 2.04 0.39
N GLY A 113 11.13 2.67 -0.76
CA GLY A 113 11.27 1.96 -2.03
C GLY A 113 12.62 1.27 -2.21
N VAL A 114 13.68 1.81 -1.58
CA VAL A 114 15.03 1.20 -1.58
C VAL A 114 15.02 -0.11 -0.79
N LEU A 115 14.36 -0.10 0.37
CA LEU A 115 14.21 -1.30 1.19
C LEU A 115 13.39 -2.36 0.46
N MET A 116 12.33 -1.97 -0.25
CA MET A 116 11.54 -2.88 -1.06
C MET A 116 12.35 -3.52 -2.19
N ARG A 117 13.18 -2.75 -2.89
CA ARG A 117 14.09 -3.30 -3.90
C ARG A 117 15.03 -4.33 -3.28
N LYS A 118 15.66 -4.01 -2.15
CA LYS A 118 16.53 -4.94 -1.44
C LYS A 118 15.79 -6.23 -1.06
N ALA A 119 14.56 -6.13 -0.57
CA ALA A 119 13.74 -7.30 -0.25
C ALA A 119 13.46 -8.17 -1.47
N LEU A 120 13.10 -7.57 -2.60
CA LEU A 120 12.88 -8.31 -3.86
C LEU A 120 14.14 -9.00 -4.37
N GLU A 121 15.31 -8.43 -4.13
CA GLU A 121 16.60 -9.02 -4.53
C GLU A 121 17.03 -10.19 -3.63
N GLN A 122 16.56 -10.28 -2.37
CA GLN A 122 17.17 -11.16 -1.35
C GLN A 122 16.19 -12.07 -0.60
N CYS A 123 14.90 -11.75 -0.55
CA CYS A 123 13.92 -12.50 0.23
C CYS A 123 13.14 -13.49 -0.63
N ALA A 124 13.00 -14.72 -0.21
CA ALA A 124 12.09 -15.71 -0.80
C ALA A 124 10.81 -15.87 0.02
N THR A 125 10.87 -15.58 1.33
CA THR A 125 9.78 -15.78 2.27
C THR A 125 9.48 -14.53 3.09
N VAL A 126 8.32 -14.51 3.75
CA VAL A 126 7.95 -13.50 4.75
C VAL A 126 8.96 -13.48 5.90
N ASP A 127 9.44 -14.62 6.32
CA ASP A 127 10.46 -14.74 7.39
C ASP A 127 11.83 -14.20 6.95
N ASP A 128 12.21 -14.35 5.67
CA ASP A 128 13.44 -13.72 5.15
C ASP A 128 13.35 -12.20 5.19
N PHE A 129 12.18 -11.64 4.92
CA PHE A 129 11.97 -10.18 5.04
C PHE A 129 12.15 -9.73 6.48
N GLU A 130 11.62 -10.45 7.45
CA GLU A 130 11.77 -10.16 8.88
C GLU A 130 13.24 -10.24 9.31
N LYS A 131 13.96 -11.31 8.94
CA LYS A 131 15.40 -11.47 9.20
C LYS A 131 16.22 -10.35 8.54
N MET A 132 15.87 -9.98 7.30
CA MET A 132 16.52 -8.86 6.61
C MET A 132 16.35 -7.54 7.38
N LEU A 133 15.14 -7.21 7.84
CA LEU A 133 14.91 -6.02 8.67
C LEU A 133 15.78 -6.04 9.92
N LEU A 134 15.79 -7.16 10.65
CA LEU A 134 16.55 -7.30 11.89
C LEU A 134 18.07 -7.20 11.68
N SER A 135 18.58 -7.62 10.52
CA SER A 135 20.01 -7.55 10.19
C SER A 135 20.49 -6.18 9.76
N MET A 136 19.56 -5.27 9.41
CA MET A 136 19.92 -3.95 8.91
C MET A 136 20.29 -2.99 10.05
N PRO A 137 21.32 -2.12 9.87
CA PRO A 137 21.63 -1.10 10.84
C PRO A 137 20.48 -0.09 10.98
N LYS A 138 20.19 0.28 12.23
CA LYS A 138 19.22 1.32 12.56
C LYS A 138 19.89 2.71 12.57
N PRO A 139 19.17 3.80 12.28
CA PRO A 139 17.74 3.86 11.92
C PRO A 139 17.50 3.44 10.48
N TRP A 140 16.39 2.72 10.22
CA TRP A 140 16.04 2.22 8.87
C TRP A 140 15.58 3.32 7.89
N LYS A 141 15.28 4.50 8.38
CA LYS A 141 14.82 5.69 7.62
C LYS A 141 13.53 5.43 6.84
N VAL A 142 12.62 4.71 7.44
CA VAL A 142 11.31 4.36 6.89
C VAL A 142 10.19 4.69 7.87
N GLU A 143 9.03 5.03 7.33
CA GLU A 143 7.77 5.24 8.04
C GLU A 143 6.65 4.70 7.17
N THR A 144 6.37 3.40 7.29
CA THR A 144 5.51 2.76 6.29
C THR A 144 4.94 1.44 6.77
N ASN A 145 3.82 1.05 6.18
CA ASN A 145 3.28 -0.30 6.26
C ASN A 145 3.77 -1.06 5.03
N TYR A 146 4.59 -2.07 5.19
CA TYR A 146 4.93 -3.03 4.15
C TYR A 146 3.92 -4.16 4.17
N GLY A 147 3.32 -4.47 3.02
CA GLY A 147 2.58 -5.71 2.82
C GLY A 147 3.44 -6.68 2.05
N VAL A 148 3.62 -7.88 2.58
CA VAL A 148 4.44 -8.93 1.99
C VAL A 148 3.66 -10.24 1.90
N MET A 149 3.98 -11.05 0.90
CA MET A 149 3.54 -12.44 0.81
C MET A 149 4.59 -13.29 0.10
N ASP A 150 4.49 -14.61 0.28
CA ASP A 150 5.38 -15.58 -0.35
C ASP A 150 4.62 -16.71 -1.09
N ALA A 151 5.38 -17.54 -1.81
CA ALA A 151 4.84 -18.67 -2.55
C ALA A 151 4.30 -19.81 -1.67
N GLN A 152 4.60 -19.78 -0.36
CA GLN A 152 4.13 -20.78 0.60
C GLN A 152 2.75 -20.43 1.18
N GLY A 153 2.22 -19.26 0.85
CA GLY A 153 0.92 -18.78 1.33
C GLY A 153 1.00 -17.94 2.60
N ASN A 154 2.20 -17.61 3.10
CA ASN A 154 2.35 -16.67 4.18
C ASN A 154 2.14 -15.24 3.66
N ALA A 155 1.45 -14.42 4.45
CA ALA A 155 1.25 -13.02 4.12
C ALA A 155 1.06 -12.18 5.39
N ALA A 156 1.69 -11.00 5.43
CA ALA A 156 1.66 -10.15 6.61
C ALA A 156 1.85 -8.67 6.26
N TYR A 157 1.34 -7.80 7.13
CA TYR A 157 1.80 -6.41 7.21
C TYR A 157 2.92 -6.27 8.24
N PHE A 158 3.91 -5.46 7.88
CA PHE A 158 4.92 -4.95 8.78
C PHE A 158 4.76 -3.43 8.86
N GLU A 159 4.33 -2.93 10.01
CA GLU A 159 4.31 -1.50 10.31
C GLU A 159 5.71 -1.12 10.81
N VAL A 160 6.49 -0.46 9.96
CA VAL A 160 7.92 -0.25 10.19
C VAL A 160 8.20 1.23 10.40
N GLY A 161 8.76 1.55 11.56
CA GLY A 161 9.38 2.84 11.89
C GLY A 161 10.91 2.79 11.72
N ASN A 162 11.61 3.75 12.32
CA ASN A 162 13.06 3.84 12.20
C ASN A 162 13.81 2.76 13.00
N ASN A 163 13.28 2.33 14.14
CA ASN A 163 13.99 1.45 15.07
C ASN A 163 13.19 0.20 15.47
N ALA A 164 11.89 0.18 15.16
CA ALA A 164 10.99 -0.90 15.53
C ALA A 164 10.02 -1.22 14.40
N TYR A 165 9.47 -2.43 14.43
CA TYR A 165 8.37 -2.85 13.58
C TYR A 165 7.35 -3.67 14.38
N TYR A 166 6.14 -3.78 13.81
CA TYR A 166 5.06 -4.64 14.30
C TYR A 166 4.56 -5.48 13.15
N LYS A 167 4.49 -6.81 13.35
CA LYS A 167 4.03 -7.78 12.36
C LYS A 167 2.57 -8.14 12.60
N TYR A 168 1.78 -8.18 11.54
CA TYR A 168 0.38 -8.58 11.52
C TYR A 168 0.21 -9.68 10.48
N ASP A 169 0.17 -10.93 10.95
CA ASP A 169 -0.05 -12.10 10.08
C ASP A 169 -1.53 -12.19 9.71
N VAL A 170 -1.83 -12.21 8.41
CA VAL A 170 -3.21 -12.34 7.91
C VAL A 170 -3.78 -13.75 8.13
N ASN A 171 -2.92 -14.74 8.37
CA ASN A 171 -3.33 -16.13 8.63
C ASN A 171 -3.63 -16.39 10.10
N ASP A 172 -3.27 -15.47 11.02
CA ASP A 172 -3.61 -15.56 12.44
C ASP A 172 -5.05 -15.05 12.65
N PRO A 173 -5.99 -15.90 13.10
CA PRO A 173 -7.38 -15.51 13.34
C PRO A 173 -7.54 -14.49 14.47
N ASN A 174 -6.57 -14.34 15.38
CA ASN A 174 -6.58 -13.30 16.41
C ASN A 174 -6.22 -11.92 15.84
N VAL A 175 -5.49 -11.89 14.72
CA VAL A 175 -5.06 -10.67 14.03
C VAL A 175 -6.03 -10.30 12.90
N ALA A 176 -6.45 -11.30 12.14
CA ALA A 176 -7.32 -11.14 10.98
C ALA A 176 -8.48 -12.15 11.02
N PRO A 177 -9.48 -11.95 11.90
CA PRO A 177 -10.58 -12.89 12.07
C PRO A 177 -11.38 -13.13 10.79
N ASP A 178 -11.49 -12.14 9.92
CA ASP A 178 -12.17 -12.23 8.64
C ASP A 178 -11.23 -12.66 7.48
N GLY A 179 -9.96 -13.02 7.78
CA GLY A 179 -8.98 -13.50 6.80
C GLY A 179 -8.45 -12.42 5.84
N TYR A 180 -8.56 -11.15 6.18
CA TYR A 180 -7.95 -10.06 5.44
C TYR A 180 -7.52 -8.90 6.36
N LEU A 181 -6.62 -8.07 5.86
CA LEU A 181 -6.15 -6.85 6.53
C LEU A 181 -6.12 -5.69 5.54
N VAL A 182 -6.62 -4.55 5.95
CA VAL A 182 -6.58 -3.29 5.17
C VAL A 182 -5.59 -2.34 5.80
N ARG A 183 -4.88 -1.59 4.97
CA ARG A 183 -4.09 -0.42 5.40
C ARG A 183 -4.30 0.73 4.43
N SER A 184 -4.31 1.93 4.99
CA SER A 184 -4.16 3.17 4.25
C SER A 184 -2.91 3.91 4.73
N ASN A 185 -2.93 5.22 4.82
CA ASN A 185 -1.75 6.00 5.24
C ASN A 185 -1.63 6.18 6.76
N PHE A 186 -2.04 5.18 7.52
CA PHE A 186 -1.81 5.12 8.97
C PHE A 186 -1.48 3.69 9.41
N SER A 187 -0.82 3.57 10.56
CA SER A 187 -0.46 2.33 11.23
C SER A 187 -1.30 2.15 12.48
N TYR A 188 -1.64 0.91 12.84
CA TYR A 188 -2.40 0.61 14.05
C TYR A 188 -1.60 0.91 15.32
N ASN A 189 -0.28 0.67 15.28
CA ASN A 189 0.64 0.98 16.38
C ASN A 189 1.17 2.41 16.35
N GLY A 190 0.71 3.24 15.41
CA GLY A 190 1.06 4.64 15.38
C GLY A 190 0.27 5.47 16.39
N ARG A 191 0.65 6.73 16.56
CA ARG A 191 -0.12 7.67 17.40
C ARG A 191 -1.57 7.75 16.91
N PRO A 192 -2.56 7.71 17.79
CA PRO A 192 -3.93 8.01 17.39
C PRO A 192 -3.98 9.39 16.75
N ARG A 193 -4.38 9.47 15.49
CA ARG A 193 -4.62 10.73 14.80
C ARG A 193 -6.10 10.88 14.55
N ILE A 194 -6.67 11.93 15.12
CA ILE A 194 -8.05 12.38 14.88
C ILE A 194 -8.16 12.98 13.45
N GLU A 195 -7.05 13.44 12.89
CA GLU A 195 -7.01 14.02 11.56
C GLU A 195 -7.00 12.94 10.48
N GLY A 196 -8.15 12.65 9.96
CA GLY A 196 -8.60 11.71 8.94
C GLY A 196 -7.74 11.32 7.75
N LYS A 197 -6.41 11.36 7.85
CA LYS A 197 -5.51 10.98 6.75
C LYS A 197 -5.59 9.49 6.44
N GLY A 198 -6.56 9.12 5.63
CA GLY A 198 -6.74 7.76 5.15
C GLY A 198 -7.84 6.96 5.84
N HIS A 199 -8.45 7.44 6.93
CA HIS A 199 -9.51 6.72 7.64
C HIS A 199 -10.74 6.45 6.77
N CYS A 200 -11.23 7.44 6.01
CA CYS A 200 -12.34 7.25 5.07
C CYS A 200 -12.05 6.15 4.05
N ARG A 201 -10.84 6.14 3.49
CA ARG A 201 -10.43 5.12 2.51
C ARG A 201 -10.27 3.75 3.15
N TYR A 202 -9.74 3.70 4.35
CA TYR A 202 -9.66 2.47 5.14
C TYR A 202 -11.05 1.89 5.39
N MET A 203 -11.99 2.67 5.95
CA MET A 203 -13.35 2.21 6.24
C MET A 203 -14.13 1.79 4.99
N THR A 204 -13.93 2.52 3.89
CA THR A 204 -14.54 2.15 2.61
C THR A 204 -13.98 0.83 2.09
N ALA A 205 -12.65 0.64 2.14
CA ALA A 205 -12.02 -0.60 1.71
C ALA A 205 -12.43 -1.79 2.61
N GLU A 206 -12.52 -1.58 3.93
CA GLU A 206 -13.07 -2.57 4.86
C GLU A 206 -14.49 -3.00 4.50
N ALA A 207 -15.39 -2.03 4.33
CA ALA A 207 -16.79 -2.29 4.01
C ALA A 207 -16.96 -3.04 2.67
N LEU A 208 -16.13 -2.69 1.67
CA LEU A 208 -16.13 -3.37 0.37
C LEU A 208 -15.57 -4.79 0.47
N THR A 209 -14.42 -4.96 1.16
CA THR A 209 -13.79 -6.28 1.29
C THR A 209 -14.71 -7.26 2.01
N ARG A 210 -15.38 -6.81 3.06
CA ARG A 210 -16.37 -7.61 3.80
C ARG A 210 -17.50 -8.14 2.92
N LYS A 211 -17.97 -7.34 1.96
CA LYS A 211 -19.00 -7.79 1.00
C LYS A 211 -18.51 -8.90 0.06
N GLY A 212 -17.20 -9.02 -0.15
CA GLY A 212 -16.62 -10.07 -0.98
C GLY A 212 -16.46 -11.41 -0.29
N LEU A 213 -16.58 -11.47 1.05
CA LEU A 213 -16.29 -12.69 1.81
C LEU A 213 -17.22 -13.85 1.46
N GLU A 214 -18.52 -13.59 1.26
CA GLU A 214 -19.51 -14.63 0.96
C GLU A 214 -19.23 -15.37 -0.34
N ALA A 215 -18.77 -14.65 -1.36
CA ALA A 215 -18.45 -15.20 -2.68
C ALA A 215 -16.98 -15.67 -2.81
N GLY A 216 -16.16 -15.37 -1.81
CA GLY A 216 -14.71 -15.48 -1.87
C GLY A 216 -14.07 -14.29 -2.59
N ILE A 217 -12.96 -13.80 -2.04
CA ILE A 217 -12.28 -12.63 -2.59
C ILE A 217 -11.38 -13.05 -3.74
N THR A 218 -11.63 -12.49 -4.92
CA THR A 218 -10.84 -12.75 -6.15
C THR A 218 -10.08 -11.50 -6.60
N PRO A 219 -9.05 -11.64 -7.46
CA PRO A 219 -8.41 -10.48 -8.09
C PRO A 219 -9.42 -9.59 -8.84
N GLU A 220 -10.37 -10.17 -9.56
CA GLU A 220 -11.40 -9.45 -10.29
C GLU A 220 -12.31 -8.67 -9.35
N PHE A 221 -12.67 -9.26 -8.19
CA PHE A 221 -13.45 -8.57 -7.18
C PHE A 221 -12.72 -7.29 -6.70
N LEU A 222 -11.43 -7.39 -6.37
CA LEU A 222 -10.62 -6.25 -5.93
C LEU A 222 -10.50 -5.18 -7.03
N LEU A 223 -10.23 -5.60 -8.27
CA LEU A 223 -10.11 -4.69 -9.41
C LEU A 223 -11.42 -3.97 -9.74
N ASN A 224 -12.54 -4.66 -9.73
CA ASN A 224 -13.81 -4.09 -10.13
C ASN A 224 -14.45 -3.24 -9.03
N ASN A 225 -14.25 -3.57 -7.77
CA ASN A 225 -14.92 -2.89 -6.66
C ASN A 225 -14.04 -1.83 -5.99
N HIS A 226 -12.76 -2.13 -5.72
CA HIS A 226 -11.91 -1.19 -4.97
C HIS A 226 -11.30 -0.11 -5.85
N VAL A 227 -10.83 -0.46 -7.07
CA VAL A 227 -10.24 0.52 -8.00
C VAL A 227 -11.24 1.57 -8.45
N ARG A 228 -12.49 1.15 -8.64
CA ARG A 228 -13.56 1.99 -9.18
C ARG A 228 -14.47 2.59 -8.10
N CYS A 229 -14.11 2.44 -6.83
CA CYS A 229 -14.90 2.95 -5.74
C CYS A 229 -14.57 4.40 -5.44
N TYR A 230 -15.56 5.27 -5.55
CA TYR A 230 -15.52 6.67 -5.15
C TYR A 230 -16.42 6.94 -3.92
N ALA A 231 -16.83 5.90 -3.25
CA ALA A 231 -17.67 6.01 -2.06
C ALA A 231 -16.84 6.50 -0.86
N ASN A 232 -17.50 7.23 0.02
CA ASN A 232 -17.03 7.57 1.34
C ASN A 232 -18.10 7.11 2.33
N VAL A 233 -17.88 5.96 2.96
CA VAL A 233 -18.88 5.35 3.87
C VAL A 233 -19.11 6.16 5.15
N LEU A 234 -18.13 6.97 5.57
CA LEU A 234 -18.29 7.84 6.75
C LEU A 234 -19.24 9.00 6.50
N MET A 235 -19.31 9.48 5.26
CA MET A 235 -20.11 10.62 4.87
C MET A 235 -21.39 10.23 4.13
N ASP A 236 -21.58 8.92 3.93
CA ASP A 236 -22.65 8.37 3.08
C ASP A 236 -22.71 9.04 1.69
N LEU A 237 -21.54 9.25 1.12
CA LEU A 237 -21.38 9.92 -0.18
C LEU A 237 -20.81 8.95 -1.20
N ASN A 238 -21.34 9.01 -2.41
CA ASN A 238 -20.72 8.42 -3.59
C ASN A 238 -20.30 9.54 -4.55
N LEU A 239 -18.99 9.81 -4.60
CA LEU A 239 -18.44 10.89 -5.43
C LEU A 239 -18.46 10.57 -6.92
N ARG A 240 -18.89 9.38 -7.32
CA ARG A 240 -19.03 9.02 -8.72
C ARG A 240 -20.20 9.75 -9.38
N GLY A 241 -21.17 10.20 -8.59
CA GLY A 241 -22.42 10.75 -9.10
C GLY A 241 -23.26 9.71 -9.85
N ASP A 242 -24.23 10.17 -10.58
CA ASP A 242 -24.84 9.41 -11.65
C ASP A 242 -23.82 9.29 -12.82
N GLU A 243 -24.00 8.35 -13.72
CA GLU A 243 -23.04 8.02 -14.79
C GLU A 243 -22.65 9.22 -15.68
N ASN A 244 -23.42 10.32 -15.65
CA ASN A 244 -23.24 11.50 -16.46
C ASN A 244 -22.33 12.57 -15.84
N HIS A 245 -22.00 12.44 -14.53
CA HIS A 245 -21.23 13.44 -13.80
C HIS A 245 -19.98 12.89 -13.12
N ALA A 246 -19.45 11.78 -13.61
CA ALA A 246 -18.18 11.24 -13.11
C ALA A 246 -17.10 12.33 -13.23
N PRO A 247 -16.48 12.81 -12.13
CA PRO A 247 -15.36 13.71 -12.25
C PRO A 247 -14.29 13.00 -13.06
N ARG A 248 -13.77 13.64 -14.09
CA ARG A 248 -12.61 13.11 -14.84
C ARG A 248 -11.52 12.81 -13.83
N PRO A 249 -10.83 11.68 -13.94
CA PRO A 249 -9.68 11.41 -13.10
C PRO A 249 -8.78 12.64 -13.20
N ARG A 250 -8.56 13.34 -12.10
CA ARG A 250 -7.41 14.22 -12.04
C ARG A 250 -6.21 13.35 -12.35
N ASP A 251 -5.26 13.83 -13.14
CA ASP A 251 -4.12 13.12 -13.73
C ASP A 251 -3.21 12.36 -12.74
N GLY A 252 -3.77 11.85 -11.65
CA GLY A 252 -3.16 10.92 -10.74
C GLY A 252 -3.41 9.50 -11.23
N LEU A 253 -2.40 8.87 -11.78
CA LEU A 253 -2.48 7.51 -12.27
C LEU A 253 -2.79 6.57 -11.11
N LEU A 254 -4.02 6.07 -11.06
CA LEU A 254 -4.39 4.94 -10.24
C LEU A 254 -3.69 3.71 -10.83
N THR A 255 -2.52 3.39 -10.33
CA THR A 255 -1.84 2.15 -10.72
C THR A 255 -2.29 1.06 -9.77
N THR A 256 -3.26 0.29 -10.21
CA THR A 256 -3.64 -0.94 -9.53
C THR A 256 -2.78 -2.06 -10.04
N ILE A 257 -2.08 -2.70 -9.14
CA ILE A 257 -1.34 -3.93 -9.43
C ILE A 257 -1.84 -4.96 -8.46
N SER A 258 -2.59 -5.91 -8.98
CA SER A 258 -2.81 -7.20 -8.36
C SER A 258 -1.76 -8.14 -8.93
N SER A 259 -0.86 -8.62 -8.11
CA SER A 259 0.02 -9.72 -8.47
C SER A 259 -0.52 -10.98 -7.81
N PRO A 260 -1.18 -11.88 -8.53
CA PRO A 260 -1.41 -13.21 -8.01
C PRO A 260 -0.05 -13.92 -8.06
N ALA A 261 0.65 -14.01 -6.92
CA ALA A 261 1.70 -14.99 -6.78
C ALA A 261 1.05 -16.36 -6.93
N ARG A 262 1.44 -17.10 -7.96
CA ARG A 262 1.09 -18.50 -8.06
C ARG A 262 2.14 -19.30 -7.31
N PRO A 263 1.77 -20.07 -6.27
CA PRO A 263 2.65 -21.11 -5.77
C PRO A 263 3.02 -22.00 -6.96
N ARG A 264 4.29 -22.30 -7.13
CA ARG A 264 4.69 -23.36 -8.08
C ARG A 264 4.00 -24.64 -7.62
N PRO A 265 3.45 -25.47 -8.52
CA PRO A 265 3.06 -26.83 -8.13
C PRO A 265 4.31 -27.50 -7.54
N ALA A 266 4.14 -28.15 -6.39
CA ALA A 266 5.17 -29.00 -5.83
C ALA A 266 5.65 -29.93 -6.94
N ALA A 267 6.96 -29.95 -7.20
CA ALA A 267 7.54 -30.88 -8.14
C ALA A 267 7.24 -32.30 -7.61
N SER A 268 6.45 -33.04 -8.39
CA SER A 268 6.17 -34.46 -8.19
C SER A 268 7.42 -35.27 -8.48
#